data_0d670a4f4ebc09cd8951bdeb574f7cb4
#
_entry.id   0d670a4f4ebc09cd8951bdeb574f7cb4
#
_cell.length_a   1.000
_cell.length_b   1.000
_cell.length_c   1.000
_cell.angle_alpha   90.00
_cell.angle_beta   90.00
_cell.angle_gamma   90.00
#
_symmetry.space_group_name_H-M   'P 1'
#
loop_
_entity.id
_entity.type
_entity.pdbx_description
1 polymer ?
#
loop_
_entity_poly.entity_id
_entity_poly.type
_entity_poly.pdbx_seq_one_letter_code
_entity_poly.pdbx_strand_id
1 'polypeptide(L)'
;MVLSAARSWLILWSFAAEAALITTSARAQPVESAAEALAEDAVQYAGAFHVSPDEALRRLTAQEASVAATDAIVLEFAERLAGVSVEHAPVYRIVILLTGDQPVADRAAAGVPIVFRTGAKATHAQAVDAMRKHLIDFRTDLPNARGAGYDQRTGQVVLLVTRADADRYGLDAIRAHAEQVSGVPVRVIVNALNESNMSVDGGGRVEGVNLATNQRNLCTTAFVITNGETNAITTAAHCPDELTYVDPDGTTVTLPMIGSWGAAYRDVQINGSPSSPQPLFYSNRGAGSLRRLVSWRNVASTRAGDFVCHYGESSGYSCSTVELTDYAPPGELCGGPCSPTWVTVKGPSCLAGDSGGPVFSGGVAFGIAKGVNRASSGPCLFYYYMSTDYLPPPWLLLVARPSKRK
;
A
#
# COMPACT_ATOMS: atom_id res chain seq x y z
N MET A 1 -45.82 -92.00 7.83
CA MET A 1 -46.04 -90.59 8.24
C MET A 1 -44.86 -90.20 9.09
N VAL A 2 -43.85 -89.56 8.52
CA VAL A 2 -42.64 -89.17 9.25
C VAL A 2 -42.36 -87.70 8.81
N LEU A 3 -42.44 -86.85 9.78
CA LEU A 3 -42.12 -85.37 9.59
C LEU A 3 -40.62 -85.21 9.72
N SER A 4 -40.01 -84.69 8.68
CA SER A 4 -38.59 -84.25 8.64
C SER A 4 -38.51 -82.76 8.95
N ALA A 5 -37.77 -82.43 10.05
CA ALA A 5 -37.50 -81.06 10.42
C ALA A 5 -36.18 -80.62 9.79
N ALA A 6 -36.25 -79.60 8.93
CA ALA A 6 -35.09 -78.90 8.34
C ALA A 6 -34.60 -77.84 9.31
N ARG A 7 -33.33 -77.93 9.75
CA ARG A 7 -32.63 -76.93 10.51
C ARG A 7 -31.98 -75.87 9.51
N SER A 8 -32.50 -74.68 9.52
CA SER A 8 -31.84 -73.57 8.85
C SER A 8 -30.73 -72.97 9.70
N TRP A 9 -29.54 -72.97 9.17
CA TRP A 9 -28.38 -72.24 9.73
C TRP A 9 -28.37 -70.82 9.20
N LEU A 10 -28.60 -69.81 10.05
CA LEU A 10 -28.38 -68.43 9.80
C LEU A 10 -26.91 -68.13 10.06
N ILE A 11 -26.17 -67.84 8.97
CA ILE A 11 -24.81 -67.28 9.04
C ILE A 11 -24.93 -65.76 9.13
N LEU A 12 -24.66 -65.21 10.34
CA LEU A 12 -24.51 -63.78 10.56
C LEU A 12 -23.13 -63.33 10.04
N TRP A 13 -23.13 -62.61 8.94
CA TRP A 13 -21.95 -61.88 8.48
C TRP A 13 -21.90 -60.54 9.22
N SER A 14 -20.97 -60.40 10.17
CA SER A 14 -20.61 -59.13 10.82
C SER A 14 -19.75 -58.34 9.87
N PHE A 15 -20.29 -57.34 9.20
CA PHE A 15 -19.50 -56.32 8.53
C PHE A 15 -18.96 -55.36 9.59
N ALA A 16 -17.71 -55.54 9.98
CA ALA A 16 -16.93 -54.50 10.66
C ALA A 16 -16.60 -53.41 9.65
N ALA A 17 -17.34 -52.30 9.70
CA ALA A 17 -16.97 -51.07 8.97
C ALA A 17 -15.79 -50.43 9.71
N GLU A 18 -14.57 -50.67 9.26
CA GLU A 18 -13.42 -49.84 9.64
C GLU A 18 -13.61 -48.44 9.05
N ALA A 19 -14.07 -47.50 9.87
CA ALA A 19 -14.04 -46.06 9.55
C ALA A 19 -12.57 -45.60 9.61
N ALA A 20 -11.92 -45.62 8.46
CA ALA A 20 -10.62 -44.96 8.31
C ALA A 20 -10.83 -43.46 8.55
N LEU A 21 -10.49 -42.97 9.73
CA LEU A 21 -10.34 -41.54 10.02
C LEU A 21 -9.18 -41.02 9.18
N ILE A 22 -9.52 -40.48 7.98
CA ILE A 22 -8.59 -39.68 7.17
C ILE A 22 -8.43 -38.36 7.94
N THR A 23 -7.45 -38.31 8.85
CA THR A 23 -6.97 -37.06 9.39
C THR A 23 -6.29 -36.31 8.26
N THR A 24 -7.03 -35.46 7.54
CA THR A 24 -6.44 -34.43 6.69
C THR A 24 -5.69 -33.48 7.60
N SER A 25 -4.39 -33.72 7.77
CA SER A 25 -3.50 -32.72 8.37
C SER A 25 -3.63 -31.48 7.50
N ALA A 26 -4.22 -30.42 8.03
CA ALA A 26 -4.18 -29.09 7.41
C ALA A 26 -2.69 -28.76 7.22
N ARG A 27 -2.22 -28.84 5.99
CA ARG A 27 -0.83 -28.54 5.67
C ARG A 27 -0.69 -27.04 5.87
N ALA A 28 0.04 -26.62 6.90
CA ALA A 28 0.39 -25.23 7.08
C ALA A 28 1.00 -24.73 5.78
N GLN A 29 0.48 -23.63 5.23
CA GLN A 29 1.01 -23.04 4.01
C GLN A 29 2.48 -22.66 4.25
N PRO A 30 3.38 -22.95 3.31
CA PRO A 30 4.78 -22.57 3.47
C PRO A 30 4.88 -21.04 3.51
N VAL A 31 5.55 -20.52 4.53
CA VAL A 31 5.85 -19.09 4.64
C VAL A 31 7.10 -18.80 3.83
N GLU A 32 6.99 -17.88 2.87
CA GLU A 32 8.11 -17.45 2.06
C GLU A 32 9.24 -16.87 2.90
N SER A 33 10.46 -17.21 2.58
CA SER A 33 11.64 -16.50 3.10
C SER A 33 11.71 -15.08 2.52
N ALA A 34 12.43 -14.18 3.18
CA ALA A 34 12.62 -12.83 2.67
C ALA A 34 13.28 -12.81 1.26
N ALA A 35 14.12 -13.78 0.98
CA ALA A 35 14.75 -13.92 -0.34
C ALA A 35 13.76 -14.37 -1.42
N GLU A 36 12.90 -15.34 -1.12
CA GLU A 36 11.84 -15.79 -2.04
C GLU A 36 10.84 -14.67 -2.32
N ALA A 37 10.40 -13.97 -1.29
CA ALA A 37 9.51 -12.83 -1.42
C ALA A 37 10.09 -11.72 -2.32
N LEU A 38 11.37 -11.38 -2.14
CA LEU A 38 12.03 -10.38 -2.97
C LEU A 38 12.26 -10.89 -4.41
N ALA A 39 12.50 -12.18 -4.60
CA ALA A 39 12.62 -12.78 -5.93
C ALA A 39 11.30 -12.77 -6.69
N GLU A 40 10.16 -12.96 -6.04
CA GLU A 40 8.84 -12.83 -6.65
C GLU A 40 8.59 -11.37 -7.11
N ASP A 41 8.89 -10.37 -6.26
CA ASP A 41 8.80 -8.97 -6.64
C ASP A 41 9.75 -8.62 -7.81
N ALA A 42 10.94 -9.26 -7.86
CA ALA A 42 11.91 -9.06 -8.94
C ALA A 42 11.39 -9.56 -10.29
N VAL A 43 10.54 -10.56 -10.35
CA VAL A 43 9.87 -10.99 -11.60
C VAL A 43 8.96 -9.87 -12.13
N GLN A 44 8.19 -9.23 -11.26
CA GLN A 44 7.34 -8.09 -11.64
C GLN A 44 8.18 -6.90 -12.11
N TYR A 45 9.27 -6.59 -11.38
CA TYR A 45 10.20 -5.55 -11.75
C TYR A 45 10.85 -5.81 -13.12
N ALA A 46 11.32 -7.04 -13.37
CA ALA A 46 11.95 -7.43 -14.62
C ALA A 46 11.01 -7.21 -15.82
N GLY A 47 9.73 -7.56 -15.66
CA GLY A 47 8.71 -7.30 -16.67
C GLY A 47 8.45 -5.80 -16.89
N ALA A 48 8.35 -5.02 -15.83
CA ALA A 48 8.05 -3.59 -15.89
C ALA A 48 9.17 -2.75 -16.53
N PHE A 49 10.43 -3.12 -16.31
CA PHE A 49 11.60 -2.36 -16.77
C PHE A 49 12.44 -3.06 -17.87
N HIS A 50 11.99 -4.22 -18.37
CA HIS A 50 12.66 -4.99 -19.42
C HIS A 50 14.13 -5.31 -19.10
N VAL A 51 14.39 -5.74 -17.85
CA VAL A 51 15.72 -6.17 -17.38
C VAL A 51 15.70 -7.66 -17.04
N SER A 52 16.89 -8.27 -16.86
CA SER A 52 16.95 -9.66 -16.39
C SER A 52 16.46 -9.80 -14.95
N PRO A 53 15.97 -10.98 -14.53
CA PRO A 53 15.58 -11.24 -13.15
C PRO A 53 16.71 -10.97 -12.13
N ASP A 54 17.96 -11.31 -12.48
CA ASP A 54 19.14 -11.05 -11.63
C ASP A 54 19.38 -9.54 -11.45
N GLU A 55 19.26 -8.76 -12.53
CA GLU A 55 19.38 -7.30 -12.46
C GLU A 55 18.20 -6.69 -11.69
N ALA A 56 17.00 -7.21 -11.85
CA ALA A 56 15.83 -6.79 -11.07
C ALA A 56 16.05 -7.02 -9.57
N LEU A 57 16.48 -8.22 -9.20
CA LEU A 57 16.79 -8.58 -7.81
C LEU A 57 17.91 -7.68 -7.23
N ARG A 58 18.97 -7.43 -8.01
CA ARG A 58 20.04 -6.51 -7.64
C ARG A 58 19.52 -5.10 -7.36
N ARG A 59 18.63 -4.57 -8.24
CA ARG A 59 18.06 -3.23 -8.08
C ARG A 59 17.15 -3.12 -6.87
N LEU A 60 16.28 -4.08 -6.63
CA LEU A 60 15.40 -4.11 -5.46
C LEU A 60 16.21 -4.21 -4.16
N THR A 61 17.25 -5.06 -4.14
CA THR A 61 18.17 -5.15 -2.99
C THR A 61 18.88 -3.82 -2.75
N ALA A 62 19.36 -3.15 -3.80
CA ALA A 62 20.05 -1.86 -3.72
C ALA A 62 19.10 -0.72 -3.33
N GLN A 63 17.82 -0.77 -3.71
CA GLN A 63 16.78 0.16 -3.26
C GLN A 63 16.73 0.21 -1.73
N GLU A 64 16.65 -0.92 -1.06
CA GLU A 64 16.63 -0.99 0.40
C GLU A 64 17.97 -0.61 1.02
N ALA A 65 19.07 -1.16 0.51
CA ALA A 65 20.40 -0.93 1.04
C ALA A 65 20.89 0.53 0.91
N SER A 66 20.31 1.31 -0.01
CA SER A 66 20.67 2.72 -0.21
C SER A 66 19.94 3.70 0.70
N VAL A 67 18.91 3.27 1.44
CA VAL A 67 18.05 4.17 2.24
C VAL A 67 18.84 4.97 3.26
N ALA A 68 19.63 4.31 4.10
CA ALA A 68 20.41 5.00 5.15
C ALA A 68 21.36 6.07 4.59
N ALA A 69 21.96 5.82 3.42
CA ALA A 69 22.83 6.78 2.77
C ALA A 69 22.05 7.97 2.19
N THR A 70 20.86 7.72 1.62
CA THR A 70 19.98 8.80 1.13
C THR A 70 19.42 9.63 2.28
N ASP A 71 19.06 9.02 3.40
CA ASP A 71 18.58 9.73 4.60
C ASP A 71 19.66 10.64 5.18
N ALA A 72 20.92 10.19 5.20
CA ALA A 72 22.04 11.04 5.61
C ALA A 72 22.24 12.25 4.68
N ILE A 73 22.08 12.06 3.37
CA ILE A 73 22.13 13.16 2.38
C ILE A 73 20.95 14.11 2.57
N VAL A 74 19.75 13.62 2.83
CA VAL A 74 18.57 14.45 3.13
C VAL A 74 18.84 15.37 4.31
N LEU A 75 19.45 14.87 5.38
CA LEU A 75 19.83 15.67 6.54
C LEU A 75 20.96 16.68 6.22
N GLU A 76 21.98 16.27 5.45
CA GLU A 76 23.10 17.13 5.04
C GLU A 76 22.62 18.34 4.21
N PHE A 77 21.64 18.13 3.33
CA PHE A 77 21.14 19.16 2.42
C PHE A 77 19.75 19.68 2.79
N ALA A 78 19.29 19.53 4.04
CA ALA A 78 17.94 19.87 4.48
C ALA A 78 17.47 21.27 4.02
N GLU A 79 18.35 22.26 4.09
CA GLU A 79 18.05 23.66 3.70
C GLU A 79 17.90 23.87 2.18
N ARG A 80 18.35 22.89 1.38
CA ARG A 80 18.34 22.97 -0.09
C ARG A 80 17.55 21.85 -0.73
N LEU A 81 17.11 20.85 0.02
CA LEU A 81 16.49 19.65 -0.51
C LEU A 81 15.15 19.97 -1.16
N ALA A 82 15.04 19.69 -2.44
CA ALA A 82 13.78 19.75 -3.20
C ALA A 82 13.23 18.35 -3.49
N GLY A 83 14.05 17.28 -3.47
CA GLY A 83 13.51 15.93 -3.63
C GLY A 83 14.55 14.84 -3.72
N VAL A 84 14.10 13.60 -3.49
CA VAL A 84 14.87 12.37 -3.66
C VAL A 84 14.04 11.42 -4.51
N SER A 85 14.61 10.93 -5.60
CA SER A 85 13.90 10.01 -6.49
C SER A 85 14.80 8.90 -7.02
N VAL A 86 14.17 7.79 -7.43
CA VAL A 86 14.85 6.67 -8.09
C VAL A 86 14.51 6.71 -9.59
N GLU A 87 15.53 6.77 -10.44
CA GLU A 87 15.39 6.63 -11.88
C GLU A 87 15.76 5.20 -12.30
N HIS A 88 14.88 4.54 -13.04
CA HIS A 88 15.07 3.15 -13.48
C HIS A 88 15.66 3.03 -14.88
N ALA A 89 15.48 4.06 -15.72
CA ALA A 89 15.95 4.10 -17.12
C ALA A 89 16.46 5.50 -17.46
N PRO A 90 17.43 5.66 -18.38
CA PRO A 90 18.19 4.59 -19.02
C PRO A 90 19.20 3.90 -18.09
N VAL A 91 19.54 4.53 -16.97
CA VAL A 91 20.47 4.03 -15.93
C VAL A 91 19.76 4.02 -14.60
N TYR A 92 19.88 2.91 -13.85
CA TYR A 92 19.37 2.83 -12.50
C TYR A 92 20.22 3.69 -11.57
N ARG A 93 19.62 4.74 -10.97
CA ARG A 93 20.30 5.70 -10.09
C ARG A 93 19.34 6.40 -9.14
N ILE A 94 19.89 6.97 -8.09
CA ILE A 94 19.19 7.89 -7.20
C ILE A 94 19.49 9.32 -7.65
N VAL A 95 18.48 10.18 -7.66
CA VAL A 95 18.61 11.60 -8.00
C VAL A 95 18.23 12.42 -6.79
N ILE A 96 19.14 13.30 -6.37
CA ILE A 96 18.92 14.31 -5.34
C ILE A 96 18.69 15.65 -6.04
N LEU A 97 17.53 16.24 -5.87
CA LEU A 97 17.19 17.54 -6.41
C LEU A 97 17.36 18.62 -5.33
N LEU A 98 18.13 19.66 -5.65
CA LEU A 98 18.48 20.75 -4.73
C LEU A 98 18.06 22.11 -5.29
N THR A 99 17.75 23.03 -4.40
CA THR A 99 17.59 24.47 -4.76
C THR A 99 18.95 25.15 -4.95
N GLY A 100 18.91 26.32 -5.63
CA GLY A 100 20.11 27.11 -5.96
C GLY A 100 20.95 26.45 -7.03
N ASP A 101 22.03 27.11 -7.43
CA ASP A 101 22.85 26.72 -8.60
C ASP A 101 24.20 26.12 -8.21
N GLN A 102 24.53 26.04 -6.91
CA GLN A 102 25.80 25.48 -6.46
C GLN A 102 25.84 23.96 -6.74
N PRO A 103 26.79 23.51 -7.58
CA PRO A 103 26.89 22.08 -7.91
C PRO A 103 27.37 21.27 -6.71
N VAL A 104 26.96 20.02 -6.65
CA VAL A 104 27.41 19.01 -5.68
C VAL A 104 27.96 17.83 -6.46
N ALA A 105 29.08 17.31 -6.01
CA ALA A 105 29.72 16.16 -6.63
C ALA A 105 28.85 14.89 -6.44
N ASP A 106 28.72 14.10 -7.50
CA ASP A 106 28.01 12.83 -7.47
C ASP A 106 28.65 11.85 -6.46
N ARG A 107 27.82 10.99 -5.89
CA ARG A 107 28.20 9.97 -4.90
C ARG A 107 27.74 8.59 -5.35
N ALA A 108 27.92 7.60 -4.51
CA ALA A 108 27.36 6.26 -4.69
C ALA A 108 27.06 5.62 -3.33
N ALA A 109 26.02 4.79 -3.29
CA ALA A 109 25.69 3.96 -2.13
C ALA A 109 25.13 2.62 -2.59
N ALA A 110 25.53 1.53 -1.94
CA ALA A 110 25.09 0.17 -2.26
C ALA A 110 25.25 -0.19 -3.76
N GLY A 111 26.30 0.33 -4.42
CA GLY A 111 26.52 0.12 -5.86
C GLY A 111 25.59 0.92 -6.78
N VAL A 112 24.80 1.87 -6.23
CA VAL A 112 23.91 2.76 -7.00
C VAL A 112 24.51 4.15 -7.10
N PRO A 113 24.63 4.75 -8.31
CA PRO A 113 25.03 6.16 -8.45
C PRO A 113 24.00 7.07 -7.79
N ILE A 114 24.47 8.10 -7.09
CA ILE A 114 23.67 9.19 -6.53
C ILE A 114 24.09 10.48 -7.25
N VAL A 115 23.17 11.00 -8.08
CA VAL A 115 23.41 12.17 -8.93
C VAL A 115 22.72 13.38 -8.30
N PHE A 116 23.42 14.51 -8.26
CA PHE A 116 22.87 15.76 -7.77
C PHE A 116 22.43 16.67 -8.93
N ARG A 117 21.19 17.12 -8.87
CA ARG A 117 20.63 18.14 -9.78
C ARG A 117 20.31 19.39 -8.99
N THR A 118 20.61 20.55 -9.53
CA THR A 118 20.37 21.86 -8.92
C THR A 118 19.37 22.68 -9.70
N GLY A 119 18.94 23.83 -9.16
CA GLY A 119 18.05 24.77 -9.83
C GLY A 119 16.56 24.62 -9.51
N ALA A 120 16.17 23.74 -8.57
CA ALA A 120 14.81 23.74 -8.05
C ALA A 120 14.44 25.08 -7.43
N LYS A 121 13.19 25.52 -7.58
CA LYS A 121 12.73 26.85 -7.15
C LYS A 121 12.26 26.91 -5.70
N ALA A 122 11.91 25.77 -5.12
CA ALA A 122 11.48 25.65 -3.74
C ALA A 122 12.03 24.34 -3.14
N THR A 123 12.25 24.33 -1.83
CA THR A 123 12.56 23.07 -1.10
C THR A 123 11.29 22.24 -0.94
N HIS A 124 11.46 20.94 -0.67
CA HIS A 124 10.37 20.04 -0.32
C HIS A 124 9.54 20.60 0.87
N ALA A 125 10.22 21.05 1.93
CA ALA A 125 9.54 21.62 3.08
C ALA A 125 8.68 22.86 2.75
N GLN A 126 9.21 23.78 1.91
CA GLN A 126 8.45 24.95 1.44
C GLN A 126 7.23 24.54 0.62
N ALA A 127 7.37 23.57 -0.28
CA ALA A 127 6.27 23.11 -1.13
C ALA A 127 5.16 22.42 -0.32
N VAL A 128 5.53 21.55 0.62
CA VAL A 128 4.56 20.86 1.48
C VAL A 128 3.85 21.82 2.45
N ASP A 129 4.57 22.81 2.99
CA ASP A 129 3.97 23.87 3.82
C ASP A 129 2.99 24.74 3.02
N ALA A 130 3.37 25.11 1.80
CA ALA A 130 2.48 25.84 0.87
C ALA A 130 1.21 25.03 0.55
N MET A 131 1.35 23.73 0.27
CA MET A 131 0.19 22.85 0.07
C MET A 131 -0.73 22.83 1.29
N ARG A 132 -0.18 22.67 2.49
CA ARG A 132 -0.97 22.63 3.75
C ARG A 132 -1.75 23.95 3.95
N LYS A 133 -1.13 25.08 3.67
CA LYS A 133 -1.72 26.40 3.87
C LYS A 133 -2.81 26.71 2.83
N HIS A 134 -2.57 26.37 1.58
CA HIS A 134 -3.38 26.84 0.44
C HIS A 134 -4.26 25.78 -0.22
N LEU A 135 -4.29 24.55 0.31
CA LEU A 135 -5.13 23.48 -0.23
C LEU A 135 -6.63 23.83 -0.22
N ILE A 136 -7.07 24.57 0.81
CA ILE A 136 -8.46 25.04 0.93
C ILE A 136 -8.72 26.16 -0.09
N ASP A 137 -7.76 27.08 -0.30
CA ASP A 137 -7.86 28.17 -1.26
C ASP A 137 -7.99 27.61 -2.68
N PHE A 138 -7.15 26.63 -3.06
CA PHE A 138 -7.24 25.95 -4.35
C PHE A 138 -8.62 25.31 -4.59
N ARG A 139 -9.25 24.74 -3.53
CA ARG A 139 -10.59 24.15 -3.63
C ARG A 139 -11.71 25.19 -3.68
N THR A 140 -11.50 26.34 -3.07
CA THR A 140 -12.47 27.45 -3.11
C THR A 140 -12.50 28.09 -4.50
N ASP A 141 -11.32 28.31 -5.08
CA ASP A 141 -11.17 28.92 -6.40
C ASP A 141 -11.47 27.91 -7.54
N LEU A 142 -11.19 26.65 -7.30
CA LEU A 142 -11.43 25.52 -8.21
C LEU A 142 -12.26 24.42 -7.51
N PRO A 143 -13.57 24.60 -7.37
CA PRO A 143 -14.41 23.73 -6.56
C PRO A 143 -14.46 22.26 -7.02
N ASN A 144 -14.05 21.99 -8.25
CA ASN A 144 -13.94 20.63 -8.78
C ASN A 144 -12.50 20.09 -8.78
N ALA A 145 -11.53 20.80 -8.16
CA ALA A 145 -10.16 20.30 -8.05
C ALA A 145 -10.13 18.94 -7.30
N ARG A 146 -9.39 17.97 -7.86
CA ARG A 146 -9.44 16.58 -7.44
C ARG A 146 -8.44 16.22 -6.34
N GLY A 147 -7.37 16.96 -6.22
CA GLY A 147 -6.33 16.71 -5.21
C GLY A 147 -5.04 17.42 -5.55
N ALA A 148 -4.09 17.39 -4.64
CA ALA A 148 -2.75 17.91 -4.85
C ALA A 148 -1.71 16.99 -4.25
N GLY A 149 -0.51 16.96 -4.83
CA GLY A 149 0.61 16.17 -4.35
C GLY A 149 1.93 16.83 -4.69
N TYR A 150 3.03 16.28 -4.19
CA TYR A 150 4.37 16.78 -4.47
C TYR A 150 5.17 15.77 -5.29
N ASP A 151 5.71 16.22 -6.42
CA ASP A 151 6.58 15.40 -7.26
C ASP A 151 8.06 15.69 -6.93
N GLN A 152 8.67 14.78 -6.16
CA GLN A 152 10.08 14.87 -5.76
C GLN A 152 11.07 14.84 -6.93
N ARG A 153 10.65 14.37 -8.12
CA ARG A 153 11.50 14.32 -9.32
C ARG A 153 11.68 15.69 -9.94
N THR A 154 10.67 16.55 -9.83
CA THR A 154 10.63 17.87 -10.47
C THR A 154 10.67 19.03 -9.48
N GLY A 155 10.43 18.78 -8.20
CA GLY A 155 10.35 19.82 -7.18
C GLY A 155 9.10 20.69 -7.29
N GLN A 156 8.00 20.17 -7.85
CA GLN A 156 6.77 20.89 -8.11
C GLN A 156 5.59 20.35 -7.33
N VAL A 157 4.70 21.21 -6.90
CA VAL A 157 3.35 20.82 -6.48
C VAL A 157 2.58 20.40 -7.75
N VAL A 158 1.91 19.25 -7.68
CA VAL A 158 1.04 18.73 -8.74
C VAL A 158 -0.40 18.97 -8.33
N LEU A 159 -1.12 19.80 -9.07
CA LEU A 159 -2.55 20.06 -8.85
C LEU A 159 -3.37 19.27 -9.87
N LEU A 160 -4.28 18.42 -9.37
CA LEU A 160 -5.20 17.63 -10.20
C LEU A 160 -6.49 18.42 -10.41
N VAL A 161 -6.84 18.73 -11.66
CA VAL A 161 -8.05 19.46 -12.02
C VAL A 161 -8.96 18.64 -12.93
N THR A 162 -10.25 18.97 -12.96
CA THR A 162 -11.19 18.33 -13.89
C THR A 162 -11.00 18.84 -15.31
N ARG A 163 -11.52 18.09 -16.29
CA ARG A 163 -11.61 18.57 -17.67
C ARG A 163 -12.44 19.84 -17.75
N ALA A 164 -13.55 19.92 -17.03
CA ALA A 164 -14.44 21.09 -17.02
C ALA A 164 -13.72 22.36 -16.52
N ASP A 165 -12.91 22.26 -15.47
CA ASP A 165 -12.13 23.39 -14.96
C ASP A 165 -11.03 23.79 -15.94
N ALA A 166 -10.34 22.80 -16.54
CA ALA A 166 -9.33 23.06 -17.56
C ALA A 166 -9.89 23.78 -18.80
N ASP A 167 -11.06 23.38 -19.27
CA ASP A 167 -11.73 23.98 -20.43
C ASP A 167 -12.31 25.39 -20.10
N ARG A 168 -12.75 25.57 -18.84
CA ARG A 168 -13.33 26.86 -18.39
C ARG A 168 -12.28 27.94 -18.13
N TYR A 169 -11.18 27.58 -17.46
CA TYR A 169 -10.21 28.57 -16.96
C TYR A 169 -8.89 28.53 -17.72
N GLY A 170 -8.57 27.45 -18.43
CA GLY A 170 -7.29 27.23 -19.10
C GLY A 170 -6.17 26.80 -18.16
N LEU A 171 -5.39 25.80 -18.56
CA LEU A 171 -4.34 25.20 -17.70
C LEU A 171 -3.26 26.19 -17.27
N ASP A 172 -2.86 27.10 -18.17
CA ASP A 172 -1.84 28.11 -17.87
C ASP A 172 -2.33 29.16 -16.86
N ALA A 173 -3.59 29.56 -16.94
CA ALA A 173 -4.20 30.47 -15.98
C ALA A 173 -4.35 29.82 -14.60
N ILE A 174 -4.80 28.56 -14.55
CA ILE A 174 -4.88 27.78 -13.30
C ILE A 174 -3.48 27.65 -12.67
N ARG A 175 -2.46 27.31 -13.46
CA ARG A 175 -1.09 27.21 -12.97
C ARG A 175 -0.59 28.54 -12.40
N ALA A 176 -0.71 29.61 -13.17
CA ALA A 176 -0.24 30.95 -12.76
C ALA A 176 -0.92 31.44 -11.48
N HIS A 177 -2.22 31.21 -11.35
CA HIS A 177 -2.97 31.54 -10.14
C HIS A 177 -2.49 30.71 -8.93
N ALA A 178 -2.36 29.38 -9.10
CA ALA A 178 -1.89 28.50 -8.04
C ALA A 178 -0.46 28.82 -7.59
N GLU A 179 0.44 29.17 -8.52
CA GLU A 179 1.80 29.62 -8.21
C GLU A 179 1.79 30.99 -7.49
N GLN A 180 0.91 31.90 -7.88
CA GLN A 180 0.76 33.20 -7.22
C GLN A 180 0.27 33.04 -5.77
N VAL A 181 -0.72 32.18 -5.54
CA VAL A 181 -1.29 31.93 -4.21
C VAL A 181 -0.32 31.19 -3.31
N SER A 182 0.34 30.16 -3.82
CA SER A 182 1.20 29.27 -3.03
C SER A 182 2.65 29.74 -2.90
N GLY A 183 3.13 30.56 -3.82
CA GLY A 183 4.52 31.00 -3.89
C GLY A 183 5.53 29.92 -4.29
N VAL A 184 5.06 28.76 -4.75
CA VAL A 184 5.89 27.62 -5.14
C VAL A 184 5.54 27.15 -6.56
N PRO A 185 6.45 26.45 -7.27
CA PRO A 185 6.16 25.96 -8.61
C PRO A 185 5.03 24.93 -8.61
N VAL A 186 4.08 25.11 -9.54
CA VAL A 186 2.91 24.24 -9.71
C VAL A 186 2.87 23.65 -11.11
N ARG A 187 2.58 22.35 -11.18
CA ARG A 187 2.23 21.65 -12.42
C ARG A 187 0.78 21.20 -12.35
N VAL A 188 0.00 21.54 -13.36
CA VAL A 188 -1.42 21.18 -13.43
C VAL A 188 -1.59 19.96 -14.32
N ILE A 189 -2.33 18.97 -13.82
CA ILE A 189 -2.67 17.74 -14.55
C ILE A 189 -4.20 17.63 -14.62
N VAL A 190 -4.72 17.41 -15.84
CA VAL A 190 -6.15 17.11 -16.00
C VAL A 190 -6.41 15.68 -15.58
N ASN A 191 -7.19 15.54 -14.53
CA ASN A 191 -7.69 14.25 -14.06
C ASN A 191 -9.17 14.11 -14.42
N ALA A 192 -9.47 13.26 -15.39
CA ALA A 192 -10.84 13.01 -15.84
C ALA A 192 -11.59 12.01 -14.94
N LEU A 193 -10.92 11.40 -13.99
CA LEU A 193 -11.45 10.31 -13.20
C LEU A 193 -11.81 10.76 -11.78
N ASN A 194 -12.83 10.13 -11.22
CA ASN A 194 -13.20 10.35 -9.83
C ASN A 194 -12.33 9.49 -8.93
N GLU A 195 -11.94 10.06 -7.79
CA GLU A 195 -11.35 9.32 -6.70
C GLU A 195 -12.44 8.78 -5.79
N SER A 196 -12.25 7.57 -5.29
CA SER A 196 -13.15 6.92 -4.34
C SER A 196 -12.36 6.10 -3.33
N ASN A 197 -12.95 5.86 -2.17
CA ASN A 197 -12.40 4.84 -1.28
C ASN A 197 -12.52 3.47 -1.96
N MET A 198 -11.52 2.64 -1.74
CA MET A 198 -11.60 1.23 -2.09
C MET A 198 -12.69 0.60 -1.24
N SER A 199 -13.57 -0.17 -1.84
CA SER A 199 -14.52 -0.99 -1.10
C SER A 199 -14.37 -2.43 -1.57
N VAL A 200 -14.27 -3.33 -0.62
CA VAL A 200 -14.58 -4.75 -0.70
C VAL A 200 -13.54 -5.73 -1.21
N ASP A 201 -13.10 -6.61 -0.36
CA ASP A 201 -12.35 -7.87 -0.41
C ASP A 201 -10.85 -7.79 -0.23
N GLY A 202 -10.34 -8.56 0.68
CA GLY A 202 -9.10 -8.37 1.22
C GLY A 202 -7.99 -9.36 1.27
N GLY A 203 -6.76 -9.01 1.53
CA GLY A 203 -5.55 -9.81 1.66
C GLY A 203 -5.48 -10.85 2.79
N GLY A 204 -6.13 -10.71 3.81
CA GLY A 204 -7.08 -11.63 4.45
C GLY A 204 -8.46 -11.06 4.18
N ARG A 205 -9.31 -11.78 3.55
CA ARG A 205 -10.68 -11.40 3.23
C ARG A 205 -11.45 -11.05 4.48
N VAL A 206 -11.91 -9.83 4.63
CA VAL A 206 -12.83 -9.43 5.68
C VAL A 206 -14.12 -8.93 5.11
N GLU A 207 -15.21 -9.46 5.61
CA GLU A 207 -16.57 -9.11 5.19
C GLU A 207 -17.32 -8.45 6.33
N GLY A 208 -18.12 -7.43 6.01
CA GLY A 208 -19.00 -6.78 6.96
C GLY A 208 -20.22 -6.19 6.29
N VAL A 209 -21.17 -5.73 7.06
CA VAL A 209 -22.38 -5.04 6.57
C VAL A 209 -22.26 -3.58 6.97
N ASN A 210 -22.37 -2.69 5.99
CA ASN A 210 -22.52 -1.28 6.27
C ASN A 210 -23.94 -1.05 6.79
N LEU A 211 -24.08 -0.74 8.08
CA LEU A 211 -25.38 -0.59 8.75
C LEU A 211 -26.22 0.56 8.20
N ALA A 212 -25.57 1.59 7.62
CA ALA A 212 -26.27 2.74 7.04
C ALA A 212 -26.92 2.41 5.67
N THR A 213 -26.30 1.53 4.89
CA THR A 213 -26.76 1.18 3.53
C THR A 213 -27.33 -0.23 3.43
N ASN A 214 -27.15 -1.04 4.46
CA ASN A 214 -27.46 -2.48 4.50
C ASN A 214 -26.77 -3.25 3.34
N GLN A 215 -25.65 -2.73 2.84
CA GLN A 215 -24.85 -3.37 1.80
C GLN A 215 -23.73 -4.18 2.42
N ARG A 216 -23.51 -5.36 1.88
CA ARG A 216 -22.37 -6.19 2.23
C ARG A 216 -21.12 -5.59 1.61
N ASN A 217 -20.18 -5.19 2.44
CA ASN A 217 -18.91 -4.62 2.03
C ASN A 217 -17.79 -5.56 2.49
N LEU A 218 -16.77 -5.61 1.71
CA LEU A 218 -15.59 -6.42 1.95
C LEU A 218 -14.38 -5.48 2.01
N CYS A 219 -13.34 -5.83 2.74
CA CYS A 219 -12.09 -5.08 2.83
C CYS A 219 -10.88 -6.02 2.98
N THR A 220 -9.71 -5.43 2.91
CA THR A 220 -8.41 -6.11 3.01
C THR A 220 -7.85 -5.93 4.42
N THR A 221 -7.33 -6.99 5.03
CA THR A 221 -6.41 -6.82 6.15
C THR A 221 -5.00 -6.51 5.62
N ALA A 222 -4.21 -5.71 6.35
CA ALA A 222 -2.84 -5.44 5.96
C ALA A 222 -1.84 -6.20 6.83
N PHE A 223 -1.52 -5.65 7.96
CA PHE A 223 -0.44 -6.17 8.79
C PHE A 223 -0.92 -6.46 10.21
N VAL A 224 -0.24 -7.41 10.83
CA VAL A 224 -0.37 -7.66 12.24
C VAL A 224 0.41 -6.58 13.01
N ILE A 225 -0.23 -6.07 14.04
CA ILE A 225 0.30 -5.04 14.94
C ILE A 225 0.25 -5.52 16.38
N THR A 226 1.00 -4.86 17.25
CA THR A 226 1.06 -5.16 18.68
C THR A 226 1.06 -3.88 19.51
N ASN A 227 0.47 -3.92 20.69
CA ASN A 227 0.62 -2.87 21.71
C ASN A 227 1.58 -3.30 22.85
N GLY A 228 2.28 -4.42 22.66
CA GLY A 228 3.17 -5.04 23.66
C GLY A 228 2.48 -6.10 24.52
N GLU A 229 1.17 -6.10 24.64
CA GLU A 229 0.37 -7.06 25.42
C GLU A 229 -0.42 -8.00 24.51
N THR A 230 -1.06 -7.44 23.49
CA THR A 230 -1.89 -8.17 22.54
C THR A 230 -1.49 -7.89 21.11
N ASN A 231 -1.75 -8.83 20.22
CA ASN A 231 -1.61 -8.67 18.78
C ASN A 231 -3.00 -8.48 18.15
N ALA A 232 -3.05 -7.64 17.15
CA ALA A 232 -4.26 -7.29 16.42
C ALA A 232 -3.97 -7.22 14.92
N ILE A 233 -5.02 -7.09 14.10
CA ILE A 233 -4.90 -6.97 12.65
C ILE A 233 -5.46 -5.63 12.18
N THR A 234 -4.87 -5.06 11.16
CA THR A 234 -5.29 -3.77 10.58
C THR A 234 -6.08 -3.95 9.29
N THR A 235 -7.01 -3.02 9.06
CA THR A 235 -7.67 -2.75 7.78
C THR A 235 -7.92 -1.25 7.63
N ALA A 236 -8.63 -0.79 6.61
CA ALA A 236 -8.97 0.63 6.45
C ALA A 236 -10.13 1.06 7.36
N ALA A 237 -10.11 2.30 7.86
CA ALA A 237 -11.14 2.82 8.76
C ALA A 237 -12.52 3.00 8.10
N HIS A 238 -12.56 3.15 6.78
CA HIS A 238 -13.82 3.25 6.03
C HIS A 238 -14.47 1.89 5.72
N CYS A 239 -13.84 0.79 6.18
CA CYS A 239 -14.43 -0.55 6.15
C CYS A 239 -15.57 -0.66 7.18
N PRO A 240 -16.48 -1.64 7.08
CA PRO A 240 -17.51 -1.87 8.09
C PRO A 240 -16.92 -2.09 9.49
N ASP A 241 -17.64 -1.62 10.51
CA ASP A 241 -17.20 -1.75 11.90
C ASP A 241 -17.20 -3.20 12.38
N GLU A 242 -18.14 -4.01 11.91
CA GLU A 242 -18.24 -5.43 12.22
C GLU A 242 -17.70 -6.25 11.06
N LEU A 243 -16.56 -6.89 11.29
CA LEU A 243 -15.85 -7.65 10.26
C LEU A 243 -15.79 -9.15 10.61
N THR A 244 -16.02 -9.95 9.57
CA THR A 244 -15.76 -11.39 9.58
C THR A 244 -14.58 -11.69 8.65
N TYR A 245 -13.52 -12.24 9.19
CA TYR A 245 -12.39 -12.75 8.41
C TYR A 245 -12.78 -14.09 7.75
N VAL A 246 -12.42 -14.24 6.49
CA VAL A 246 -12.67 -15.46 5.71
C VAL A 246 -11.32 -16.07 5.31
N ASP A 247 -10.99 -17.21 5.86
CA ASP A 247 -9.75 -17.92 5.55
C ASP A 247 -9.79 -18.54 4.13
N PRO A 248 -8.64 -18.85 3.49
CA PRO A 248 -8.61 -19.53 2.19
C PRO A 248 -9.38 -20.84 2.09
N ASP A 249 -9.53 -21.57 3.19
CA ASP A 249 -10.33 -22.80 3.26
C ASP A 249 -11.84 -22.56 3.44
N GLY A 250 -12.28 -21.29 3.54
CA GLY A 250 -13.65 -20.89 3.76
C GLY A 250 -14.06 -20.81 5.24
N THR A 251 -13.18 -21.13 6.17
CA THR A 251 -13.42 -20.92 7.61
C THR A 251 -13.59 -19.42 7.90
N THR A 252 -14.53 -19.08 8.75
CA THR A 252 -14.82 -17.69 9.10
C THR A 252 -14.56 -17.40 10.57
N VAL A 253 -14.04 -16.19 10.84
CA VAL A 253 -13.74 -15.69 12.20
C VAL A 253 -14.22 -14.26 12.35
N THR A 254 -15.06 -13.99 13.35
CA THR A 254 -15.43 -12.60 13.67
C THR A 254 -14.26 -11.85 14.28
N LEU A 255 -14.00 -10.65 13.78
CA LEU A 255 -12.94 -9.77 14.25
C LEU A 255 -13.56 -8.60 15.04
N PRO A 256 -13.50 -8.62 16.39
CA PRO A 256 -14.02 -7.51 17.18
C PRO A 256 -13.20 -6.25 16.95
N MET A 257 -13.88 -5.13 16.63
CA MET A 257 -13.23 -3.84 16.44
C MET A 257 -12.67 -3.33 17.78
N ILE A 258 -11.40 -2.94 17.78
CA ILE A 258 -10.73 -2.27 18.90
C ILE A 258 -10.85 -0.77 18.74
N GLY A 259 -10.75 -0.25 17.52
CA GLY A 259 -10.92 1.17 17.21
C GLY A 259 -10.73 1.46 15.73
N SER A 260 -11.22 2.65 15.32
CA SER A 260 -11.19 3.14 13.95
C SER A 260 -10.78 4.61 13.91
N TRP A 261 -9.85 4.98 13.04
CA TRP A 261 -9.29 6.33 12.88
C TRP A 261 -9.29 6.69 11.39
N GLY A 262 -10.35 7.39 10.96
CA GLY A 262 -10.64 7.67 9.55
C GLY A 262 -10.66 9.16 9.21
N ALA A 263 -9.76 9.99 9.78
CA ALA A 263 -9.76 11.43 9.54
C ALA A 263 -8.39 11.98 9.14
N ALA A 264 -8.40 13.05 8.35
CA ALA A 264 -7.25 13.85 7.92
C ALA A 264 -6.11 13.05 7.28
N TYR A 265 -5.24 12.45 8.09
CA TYR A 265 -4.04 11.72 7.64
C TYR A 265 -4.09 10.22 7.97
N ARG A 266 -5.18 9.75 8.55
CA ARG A 266 -5.38 8.36 8.95
C ARG A 266 -6.57 7.73 8.25
N ASP A 267 -6.42 6.44 7.96
CA ASP A 267 -7.50 5.56 7.53
C ASP A 267 -7.15 4.14 7.95
N VAL A 268 -7.26 3.88 9.24
CA VAL A 268 -6.93 2.57 9.82
C VAL A 268 -7.96 2.15 10.85
N GLN A 269 -8.43 0.94 10.74
CA GLN A 269 -9.22 0.21 11.73
C GLN A 269 -8.37 -0.92 12.30
N ILE A 270 -8.47 -1.13 13.58
CA ILE A 270 -7.75 -2.17 14.32
C ILE A 270 -8.77 -3.15 14.86
N ASN A 271 -8.54 -4.41 14.56
CA ASN A 271 -9.44 -5.50 14.96
C ASN A 271 -8.68 -6.54 15.78
N GLY A 272 -9.29 -6.99 16.86
CA GLY A 272 -8.81 -8.11 17.64
C GLY A 272 -8.91 -9.42 16.85
N SER A 273 -8.11 -10.41 17.27
CA SER A 273 -8.19 -11.76 16.75
C SER A 273 -8.36 -12.73 17.91
N PRO A 274 -9.20 -13.75 17.81
CA PRO A 274 -9.34 -14.78 18.86
C PRO A 274 -8.07 -15.63 19.03
N SER A 275 -7.18 -15.64 18.04
CA SER A 275 -5.84 -16.21 18.12
C SER A 275 -4.81 -15.09 18.13
N SER A 276 -3.61 -15.32 18.69
CA SER A 276 -2.51 -14.36 18.61
C SER A 276 -1.88 -14.44 17.23
N PRO A 277 -2.18 -13.49 16.31
CA PRO A 277 -1.68 -13.56 14.95
C PRO A 277 -0.15 -13.36 14.91
N GLN A 278 0.48 -14.01 13.94
CA GLN A 278 1.91 -13.95 13.70
C GLN A 278 2.27 -12.77 12.77
N PRO A 279 3.52 -12.32 12.70
CA PRO A 279 3.95 -11.27 11.81
C PRO A 279 3.98 -11.75 10.33
N LEU A 280 2.83 -12.13 9.83
CA LEU A 280 2.63 -12.71 8.50
C LEU A 280 1.57 -11.91 7.75
N PHE A 281 1.69 -11.85 6.43
CA PHE A 281 0.68 -11.29 5.54
C PHE A 281 0.67 -12.01 4.20
N TYR A 282 -0.50 -12.13 3.58
CA TYR A 282 -0.59 -12.63 2.22
C TYR A 282 -0.13 -11.56 1.24
N SER A 283 0.82 -11.90 0.40
CA SER A 283 1.21 -11.11 -0.77
C SER A 283 0.44 -11.53 -2.01
N ASN A 284 0.00 -12.78 -2.06
CA ASN A 284 -0.88 -13.32 -3.09
C ASN A 284 -1.65 -14.52 -2.53
N ARG A 285 -2.85 -14.27 -2.02
CA ARG A 285 -3.68 -15.30 -1.39
C ARG A 285 -4.08 -16.40 -2.37
N GLY A 286 -4.40 -16.02 -3.63
CA GLY A 286 -4.79 -16.99 -4.66
C GLY A 286 -3.68 -17.98 -5.01
N ALA A 287 -2.41 -17.56 -4.90
CA ALA A 287 -1.24 -18.43 -5.08
C ALA A 287 -0.76 -19.03 -3.75
N GLY A 288 -1.37 -18.69 -2.61
CA GLY A 288 -0.93 -19.16 -1.29
C GLY A 288 0.36 -18.50 -0.80
N SER A 289 0.79 -17.39 -1.41
CA SER A 289 2.03 -16.68 -1.03
C SER A 289 1.85 -15.94 0.29
N LEU A 290 2.46 -16.48 1.33
CA LEU A 290 2.43 -15.94 2.70
C LEU A 290 3.83 -15.45 3.08
N ARG A 291 3.96 -14.15 3.36
CA ARG A 291 5.22 -13.47 3.66
C ARG A 291 5.35 -13.12 5.14
N ARG A 292 6.60 -13.11 5.59
CA ARG A 292 6.97 -12.67 6.92
C ARG A 292 7.28 -11.17 6.88
N LEU A 293 6.63 -10.40 7.74
CA LEU A 293 6.98 -8.99 7.95
C LEU A 293 8.29 -8.90 8.72
N VAL A 294 9.31 -8.30 8.12
CA VAL A 294 10.66 -8.21 8.70
C VAL A 294 11.06 -6.80 9.11
N SER A 295 10.48 -5.77 8.45
CA SER A 295 10.71 -4.36 8.76
C SER A 295 9.64 -3.48 8.12
N TRP A 296 9.80 -2.17 8.23
CA TRP A 296 8.96 -1.17 7.55
C TRP A 296 9.80 -0.02 7.02
N ARG A 297 9.27 0.65 6.01
CA ARG A 297 9.80 1.88 5.46
C ARG A 297 8.96 3.04 6.01
N ASN A 298 9.59 4.02 6.67
CA ASN A 298 8.91 5.23 7.08
C ASN A 298 8.61 6.14 5.89
N VAL A 299 7.61 7.03 6.04
CA VAL A 299 7.20 7.92 4.95
C VAL A 299 8.29 8.90 4.54
N ALA A 300 9.10 9.36 5.49
CA ALA A 300 10.19 10.31 5.23
C ALA A 300 11.30 9.73 4.36
N SER A 301 11.50 8.41 4.39
CA SER A 301 12.46 7.69 3.56
C SER A 301 11.84 7.07 2.30
N THR A 302 10.53 7.31 2.06
CA THR A 302 9.86 6.87 0.83
C THR A 302 10.15 7.85 -0.30
N ARG A 303 10.58 7.33 -1.46
CA ARG A 303 11.06 8.12 -2.58
C ARG A 303 10.15 7.94 -3.80
N ALA A 304 9.98 8.97 -4.58
CA ALA A 304 9.39 8.82 -5.92
C ALA A 304 10.26 7.86 -6.75
N GLY A 305 9.63 6.87 -7.36
CA GLY A 305 10.32 5.79 -8.07
C GLY A 305 10.64 4.54 -7.24
N ASP A 306 10.47 4.52 -5.90
CA ASP A 306 10.55 3.26 -5.16
C ASP A 306 9.56 2.25 -5.73
N PHE A 307 10.04 1.02 -6.00
CA PHE A 307 9.20 -0.04 -6.55
C PHE A 307 8.55 -0.80 -5.41
N VAL A 308 7.22 -0.76 -5.36
CA VAL A 308 6.40 -1.35 -4.30
C VAL A 308 5.32 -2.24 -4.90
N CYS A 309 4.89 -3.20 -4.13
CA CYS A 309 3.81 -4.11 -4.45
C CYS A 309 2.63 -3.88 -3.52
N HIS A 310 1.45 -4.26 -3.94
CA HIS A 310 0.29 -4.38 -3.06
C HIS A 310 -0.44 -5.69 -3.34
N TYR A 311 -1.21 -6.11 -2.38
CA TYR A 311 -2.20 -7.16 -2.57
C TYR A 311 -3.57 -6.68 -2.14
N GLY A 312 -4.55 -6.91 -2.99
CA GLY A 312 -5.96 -6.75 -2.70
C GLY A 312 -6.75 -7.90 -3.30
N GLU A 313 -7.79 -8.37 -2.63
CA GLU A 313 -8.56 -9.53 -3.09
C GLU A 313 -9.25 -9.25 -4.43
N SER A 314 -9.63 -8.01 -4.68
CA SER A 314 -10.30 -7.63 -5.93
C SER A 314 -9.36 -7.48 -7.11
N SER A 315 -8.15 -6.93 -6.91
CA SER A 315 -7.18 -6.73 -7.99
C SER A 315 -6.03 -7.72 -7.98
N GLY A 316 -5.87 -8.49 -6.92
CA GLY A 316 -4.77 -9.43 -6.74
C GLY A 316 -3.43 -8.75 -6.42
N TYR A 317 -2.36 -9.50 -6.64
CA TYR A 317 -0.99 -9.05 -6.47
C TYR A 317 -0.52 -8.22 -7.66
N SER A 318 -0.04 -7.01 -7.41
CA SER A 318 0.56 -6.19 -8.46
C SER A 318 1.62 -5.24 -7.89
N CYS A 319 2.58 -4.84 -8.75
CA CYS A 319 3.70 -4.00 -8.36
C CYS A 319 3.88 -2.84 -9.33
N SER A 320 4.30 -1.68 -8.82
CA SER A 320 4.62 -0.50 -9.61
C SER A 320 5.47 0.50 -8.82
N THR A 321 5.62 1.71 -9.33
CA THR A 321 6.46 2.75 -8.73
C THR A 321 5.65 3.78 -7.97
N VAL A 322 6.19 4.24 -6.84
CA VAL A 322 5.71 5.44 -6.13
C VAL A 322 5.80 6.64 -7.07
N GLU A 323 4.71 7.42 -7.19
CA GLU A 323 4.66 8.61 -8.03
C GLU A 323 4.76 9.92 -7.24
N LEU A 324 3.83 10.13 -6.33
CA LEU A 324 3.76 11.33 -5.52
C LEU A 324 3.88 10.93 -4.05
N THR A 325 4.67 11.67 -3.32
CA THR A 325 4.65 11.72 -1.85
C THR A 325 3.87 12.94 -1.39
N ASP A 326 3.50 12.98 -0.14
CA ASP A 326 2.75 14.11 0.44
C ASP A 326 1.46 14.45 -0.36
N TYR A 327 0.76 13.42 -0.85
CA TYR A 327 -0.48 13.57 -1.59
C TYR A 327 -1.64 13.88 -0.64
N ALA A 328 -2.52 14.80 -1.03
CA ALA A 328 -3.77 15.12 -0.33
C ALA A 328 -4.97 14.75 -1.22
N PRO A 329 -5.67 13.66 -0.93
CA PRO A 329 -6.91 13.27 -1.62
C PRO A 329 -8.03 14.31 -1.46
N PRO A 330 -9.14 14.21 -2.22
CA PRO A 330 -10.34 15.00 -1.99
C PRO A 330 -10.84 14.89 -0.53
N GLY A 331 -11.32 16.00 0.03
CA GLY A 331 -11.64 16.09 1.48
C GLY A 331 -12.76 15.17 1.93
N GLU A 332 -13.73 14.88 1.08
CA GLU A 332 -14.83 13.94 1.37
C GLU A 332 -14.34 12.52 1.71
N LEU A 333 -13.16 12.14 1.22
CA LEU A 333 -12.55 10.85 1.50
C LEU A 333 -11.87 10.75 2.87
N CYS A 334 -11.79 11.87 3.62
CA CYS A 334 -11.20 11.95 4.95
C CYS A 334 -12.19 12.48 6.00
N GLY A 335 -13.47 12.59 5.67
CA GLY A 335 -14.47 13.20 6.56
C GLY A 335 -14.25 14.69 6.82
N GLY A 336 -13.44 15.34 5.97
CA GLY A 336 -12.98 16.72 6.06
C GLY A 336 -11.70 16.90 5.24
N PRO A 337 -10.96 18.00 5.37
CA PRO A 337 -9.72 18.20 4.62
C PRO A 337 -8.72 17.06 4.86
N CYS A 338 -8.28 16.40 3.78
CA CYS A 338 -7.19 15.44 3.86
C CYS A 338 -5.85 16.16 4.03
N SER A 339 -4.99 15.65 4.89
CA SER A 339 -3.60 16.13 5.01
C SER A 339 -2.74 15.64 3.84
N PRO A 340 -1.70 16.37 3.41
CA PRO A 340 -0.74 15.92 2.41
C PRO A 340 0.26 14.92 3.03
N THR A 341 -0.21 13.72 3.32
CA THR A 341 0.56 12.65 3.99
C THR A 341 0.41 11.30 3.31
N TRP A 342 -0.38 11.25 2.25
CA TRP A 342 -0.65 10.02 1.50
C TRP A 342 0.38 9.83 0.39
N VAL A 343 0.65 8.60 0.06
CA VAL A 343 1.59 8.25 -1.01
C VAL A 343 0.84 7.59 -2.16
N THR A 344 1.05 8.08 -3.38
CA THR A 344 0.44 7.49 -4.59
C THR A 344 1.39 6.52 -5.27
N VAL A 345 0.81 5.44 -5.81
CA VAL A 345 1.53 4.46 -6.62
C VAL A 345 0.81 4.35 -7.96
N LYS A 346 1.55 4.48 -9.06
CA LYS A 346 1.03 4.34 -10.42
C LYS A 346 0.37 2.97 -10.60
N GLY A 347 -0.69 2.83 -11.39
CA GLY A 347 -1.27 1.53 -11.73
C GLY A 347 -0.24 0.40 -11.74
N PRO A 348 -0.40 -0.80 -12.15
CA PRO A 348 -1.33 -1.23 -13.19
C PRO A 348 -2.69 -1.69 -12.69
N SER A 349 -2.80 -2.16 -11.47
CA SER A 349 -4.04 -2.74 -10.99
C SER A 349 -4.48 -2.10 -9.68
N CYS A 350 -5.74 -1.72 -9.59
CA CYS A 350 -6.40 -1.30 -8.36
C CYS A 350 -7.91 -1.36 -8.53
N LEU A 351 -8.60 -1.93 -7.59
CA LEU A 351 -10.06 -2.06 -7.61
C LEU A 351 -10.65 -1.63 -6.28
N ALA A 352 -11.94 -1.27 -6.34
CA ALA A 352 -12.75 -1.28 -5.14
C ALA A 352 -12.66 -2.67 -4.51
N GLY A 353 -12.24 -2.74 -3.24
CA GLY A 353 -11.97 -4.01 -2.57
C GLY A 353 -10.54 -4.21 -2.11
N ASP A 354 -9.61 -3.41 -2.59
CA ASP A 354 -8.22 -3.44 -2.12
C ASP A 354 -8.01 -2.60 -0.86
N SER A 355 -9.09 -1.96 -0.35
CA SER A 355 -9.10 -1.15 0.88
C SER A 355 -8.57 -1.90 2.08
N GLY A 356 -7.60 -1.32 2.76
CA GLY A 356 -6.96 -1.91 3.92
C GLY A 356 -5.84 -2.88 3.56
N GLY A 357 -5.61 -3.20 2.28
CA GLY A 357 -4.58 -4.13 1.82
C GLY A 357 -3.15 -3.68 2.09
N PRO A 358 -2.21 -4.63 2.19
CA PRO A 358 -0.82 -4.33 2.46
C PRO A 358 -0.14 -3.72 1.23
N VAL A 359 0.65 -2.67 1.45
CA VAL A 359 1.62 -2.14 0.48
C VAL A 359 3.02 -2.44 1.01
N PHE A 360 3.85 -3.08 0.19
CA PHE A 360 5.10 -3.69 0.63
C PHE A 360 6.14 -3.79 -0.49
N SER A 361 7.39 -4.14 -0.12
CA SER A 361 8.44 -4.63 -1.01
C SER A 361 9.16 -5.78 -0.31
N GLY A 362 9.15 -6.99 -0.88
CA GLY A 362 9.59 -8.19 -0.17
C GLY A 362 8.83 -8.40 1.13
N GLY A 363 9.54 -8.38 2.26
CA GLY A 363 8.96 -8.43 3.62
C GLY A 363 8.93 -7.08 4.34
N VAL A 364 9.12 -5.97 3.63
CA VAL A 364 9.15 -4.61 4.19
C VAL A 364 7.79 -3.94 3.99
N ALA A 365 7.12 -3.51 5.06
CA ALA A 365 5.86 -2.77 4.97
C ALA A 365 6.11 -1.31 4.56
N PHE A 366 5.25 -0.78 3.69
CA PHE A 366 5.19 0.63 3.33
C PHE A 366 3.91 1.29 3.85
N GLY A 367 2.77 0.64 3.74
CA GLY A 367 1.51 1.23 4.15
C GLY A 367 0.29 0.34 4.02
N ILE A 368 -0.85 0.96 4.25
CA ILE A 368 -2.19 0.38 4.19
C ILE A 368 -2.96 1.10 3.08
N ALA A 369 -3.44 0.36 2.08
CA ALA A 369 -4.16 0.90 0.94
C ALA A 369 -5.47 1.60 1.36
N LYS A 370 -5.72 2.81 0.83
CA LYS A 370 -6.93 3.59 1.13
C LYS A 370 -7.85 3.75 -0.05
N GLY A 371 -7.35 4.23 -1.16
CA GLY A 371 -8.22 4.64 -2.24
C GLY A 371 -7.56 4.53 -3.61
N VAL A 372 -8.38 4.70 -4.62
CA VAL A 372 -7.99 4.55 -6.02
C VAL A 372 -8.44 5.74 -6.85
N ASN A 373 -7.68 6.00 -7.91
CA ASN A 373 -8.09 6.89 -9.00
C ASN A 373 -8.26 6.07 -10.27
N ARG A 374 -9.51 5.86 -10.67
CA ARG A 374 -9.88 5.09 -11.87
C ARG A 374 -11.22 5.52 -12.44
N ALA A 375 -11.44 5.28 -13.72
CA ALA A 375 -12.79 5.32 -14.29
C ALA A 375 -13.61 4.13 -13.79
N SER A 376 -14.94 4.24 -13.76
CA SER A 376 -15.84 3.18 -13.30
C SER A 376 -15.64 1.83 -14.01
N SER A 377 -15.14 1.84 -15.24
CA SER A 377 -14.78 0.65 -16.02
C SER A 377 -13.42 0.76 -16.72
N GLY A 378 -12.59 1.75 -16.33
CA GLY A 378 -11.31 2.04 -16.95
C GLY A 378 -10.10 1.48 -16.19
N PRO A 379 -8.89 1.71 -16.74
CA PRO A 379 -7.67 1.32 -16.07
C PRO A 379 -7.46 2.06 -14.75
N CYS A 380 -6.70 1.48 -13.84
CA CYS A 380 -6.15 2.17 -12.68
C CYS A 380 -5.13 3.22 -13.13
N LEU A 381 -5.29 4.47 -12.71
CA LEU A 381 -4.24 5.48 -12.88
C LEU A 381 -3.26 5.40 -11.74
N PHE A 382 -3.76 5.45 -10.52
CA PHE A 382 -2.98 5.23 -9.30
C PHE A 382 -3.88 4.76 -8.15
N TYR A 383 -3.30 4.12 -7.18
CA TYR A 383 -3.86 3.97 -5.85
C TYR A 383 -3.03 4.79 -4.86
N TYR A 384 -3.57 5.03 -3.66
CA TYR A 384 -2.84 5.71 -2.61
C TYR A 384 -3.03 5.01 -1.27
N TYR A 385 -2.02 5.14 -0.42
CA TYR A 385 -1.95 4.45 0.85
C TYR A 385 -1.55 5.39 2.00
N MET A 386 -1.97 5.01 3.20
CA MET A 386 -1.51 5.57 4.46
C MET A 386 -0.19 4.89 4.87
N SER A 387 0.87 5.65 5.19
CA SER A 387 2.08 5.06 5.76
C SER A 387 1.79 4.37 7.10
N THR A 388 2.52 3.30 7.38
CA THR A 388 2.47 2.62 8.68
C THR A 388 2.98 3.47 9.85
N ASP A 389 3.66 4.60 9.59
CA ASP A 389 4.05 5.58 10.62
C ASP A 389 2.84 6.24 11.30
N TYR A 390 1.68 6.22 10.63
CA TYR A 390 0.46 6.83 11.15
C TYR A 390 -0.43 5.86 11.93
N LEU A 391 0.08 4.67 12.29
CA LEU A 391 -0.62 3.80 13.23
C LEU A 391 -0.90 4.54 14.56
N PRO A 392 -2.10 4.38 15.15
CA PRO A 392 -2.43 5.07 16.39
C PRO A 392 -1.64 4.49 17.57
N PRO A 393 -0.98 5.31 18.40
CA PRO A 393 -0.33 4.83 19.62
C PRO A 393 -1.34 4.12 20.56
N PRO A 394 -0.95 3.05 21.27
CA PRO A 394 0.43 2.51 21.36
C PRO A 394 0.76 1.42 20.35
N TRP A 395 -0.02 1.26 19.27
CA TRP A 395 0.12 0.19 18.31
C TRP A 395 1.32 0.37 17.38
N LEU A 396 2.09 -0.70 17.21
CA LEU A 396 3.25 -0.77 16.34
C LEU A 396 3.16 -2.03 15.47
N LEU A 397 3.82 -2.03 14.32
CA LEU A 397 3.93 -3.23 13.49
C LEU A 397 4.58 -4.38 14.27
N LEU A 398 3.97 -5.55 14.21
CA LEU A 398 4.61 -6.76 14.72
C LEU A 398 5.57 -7.28 13.64
N VAL A 399 6.87 -7.15 13.89
CA VAL A 399 7.91 -7.65 12.99
C VAL A 399 8.53 -8.95 13.51
N ALA A 400 8.91 -9.82 12.61
CA ALA A 400 9.61 -11.03 12.93
C ALA A 400 11.02 -10.73 13.46
N ARG A 401 11.37 -11.28 14.59
CA ARG A 401 12.75 -11.19 15.10
C ARG A 401 13.70 -11.89 14.12
N PRO A 402 14.88 -11.33 13.85
CA PRO A 402 15.91 -12.02 13.08
C PRO A 402 16.17 -13.39 13.74
N SER A 403 16.12 -14.46 12.95
CA SER A 403 16.55 -15.76 13.46
C SER A 403 18.02 -15.63 13.84
N LYS A 404 18.37 -15.85 15.12
CA LYS A 404 19.78 -16.02 15.48
C LYS A 404 20.27 -17.22 14.67
N ARG A 405 21.14 -16.97 13.67
CA ARG A 405 21.87 -18.07 13.03
C ARG A 405 22.63 -18.79 14.12
N LYS A 406 22.30 -20.08 14.31
CA LYS A 406 23.09 -21.00 15.12
C LYS A 406 24.37 -21.35 14.39
#